data_a8eced619f8badb748890dde7cd88e08
#
_entry.id   a8eced619f8badb748890dde7cd88e08
#
_cell.length_a   1.000
_cell.length_b   1.000
_cell.length_c   1.000
_cell.angle_alpha   90.00
_cell.angle_beta   90.00
_cell.angle_gamma   90.00
#
_symmetry.space_group_name_H-M   'P 1'
#
loop_
_entity.id
_entity.type
_entity.pdbx_description
1 polymer ?
#
loop_
_entity_poly.entity_id
_entity_poly.type
_entity_poly.pdbx_seq_one_letter_code
_entity_poly.pdbx_strand_id
1 'polypeptide(L)'
;MDNVSRNEFIELSSKHENSLENDYKKDNGIFYTDLSLAYSMIDFLKIPKKAKIIDPCCGTGSFLYSLKSRGYRNLFGCDFDESTVDICKKITKMRNVKCIDTLGNAGVEVLSNIKKEKFDFVIGNPPYAPINGNTKLYADNIFKNKVKESGNNLFIAALYRAFELCKKEGYISVIVPKNILHVASYKKFREFLLNYKRIVSVIELGIHFKTVRGEQIVLTIKNCPANDNDKISYYKYNNGKIEYMSSVNQSYYTNQIIVFTGNEEVPLYNKLRDSYQHLENVV
;
A
#
# COMPACT_ATOMS: atom_id res chain seq x y z
N MET A 1 0.62 -20.53 -23.18
CA MET A 1 -0.40 -19.46 -23.11
C MET A 1 0.35 -18.16 -23.23
N ASP A 2 0.23 -17.52 -24.38
CA ASP A 2 0.98 -16.32 -24.72
C ASP A 2 0.58 -15.19 -23.76
N ASN A 3 1.56 -14.63 -23.06
CA ASN A 3 1.35 -13.45 -22.24
C ASN A 3 1.11 -12.26 -23.18
N VAL A 4 0.14 -11.41 -22.81
CA VAL A 4 -0.02 -10.11 -23.44
C VAL A 4 1.32 -9.37 -23.42
N SER A 5 1.72 -8.75 -24.52
CA SER A 5 2.98 -8.00 -24.56
C SER A 5 2.92 -6.77 -23.65
N ARG A 6 4.08 -6.23 -23.27
CA ARG A 6 4.15 -5.00 -22.46
C ARG A 6 3.44 -3.82 -23.15
N ASN A 7 3.60 -3.68 -24.46
CA ASN A 7 2.96 -2.60 -25.23
C ASN A 7 1.45 -2.77 -25.25
N GLU A 8 0.96 -3.98 -25.45
CA GLU A 8 -0.47 -4.29 -25.41
C GLU A 8 -1.08 -4.06 -24.02
N PHE A 9 -0.32 -4.38 -22.94
CA PHE A 9 -0.73 -4.00 -21.57
C PHE A 9 -0.94 -2.50 -21.45
N ILE A 10 0.07 -1.72 -21.86
CA ILE A 10 0.04 -0.25 -21.74
C ILE A 10 -1.13 0.32 -22.54
N GLU A 11 -1.34 -0.15 -23.77
CA GLU A 11 -2.42 0.29 -24.63
C GLU A 11 -3.80 0.01 -24.00
N LEU A 12 -4.06 -1.23 -23.58
CA LEU A 12 -5.32 -1.62 -22.99
C LEU A 12 -5.61 -0.90 -21.65
N SER A 13 -4.59 -0.78 -20.80
CA SER A 13 -4.72 -0.10 -19.52
C SER A 13 -4.98 1.40 -19.71
N SER A 14 -4.22 2.07 -20.57
CA SER A 14 -4.39 3.51 -20.86
C SER A 14 -5.73 3.79 -21.53
N LYS A 15 -6.16 2.95 -22.47
CA LYS A 15 -7.48 3.08 -23.11
C LYS A 15 -8.60 3.01 -22.09
N HIS A 16 -8.53 2.06 -21.16
CA HIS A 16 -9.51 1.93 -20.08
C HIS A 16 -9.46 3.14 -19.15
N GLU A 17 -8.28 3.55 -18.68
CA GLU A 17 -8.11 4.71 -17.81
C GLU A 17 -8.70 5.99 -18.43
N ASN A 18 -8.49 6.20 -19.73
CA ASN A 18 -9.01 7.35 -20.47
C ASN A 18 -10.53 7.27 -20.71
N SER A 19 -11.13 6.09 -20.64
CA SER A 19 -12.59 5.91 -20.77
C SER A 19 -13.35 6.24 -19.47
N LEU A 20 -12.67 6.27 -18.33
CA LEU A 20 -13.26 6.63 -17.04
C LEU A 20 -13.38 8.15 -16.90
N GLU A 21 -14.52 8.62 -16.45
CA GLU A 21 -14.76 10.04 -16.16
C GLU A 21 -13.84 10.54 -15.04
N ASN A 22 -13.37 11.77 -15.16
CA ASN A 22 -12.43 12.35 -14.19
C ASN A 22 -13.02 12.47 -12.78
N ASP A 23 -14.31 12.81 -12.68
CA ASP A 23 -15.00 12.89 -11.38
C ASP A 23 -15.12 11.50 -10.75
N TYR A 24 -15.46 10.48 -11.55
CA TYR A 24 -15.49 9.09 -11.08
C TYR A 24 -14.12 8.64 -10.54
N LYS A 25 -13.03 8.92 -11.28
CA LYS A 25 -11.66 8.61 -10.80
C LYS A 25 -11.33 9.32 -9.50
N LYS A 26 -11.67 10.60 -9.39
CA LYS A 26 -11.40 11.43 -8.22
C LYS A 26 -12.19 10.97 -6.99
N ASP A 27 -13.48 10.71 -7.15
CA ASP A 27 -14.38 10.32 -6.07
C ASP A 27 -14.02 8.94 -5.50
N ASN A 28 -13.52 8.05 -6.36
CA ASN A 28 -13.10 6.70 -5.97
C ASN A 28 -11.58 6.61 -5.71
N GLY A 29 -10.83 7.71 -5.84
CA GLY A 29 -9.38 7.73 -5.58
C GLY A 29 -8.57 6.81 -6.49
N ILE A 30 -8.98 6.65 -7.77
CA ILE A 30 -8.39 5.71 -8.71
C ILE A 30 -7.13 6.29 -9.35
N PHE A 31 -5.99 5.62 -9.17
CA PHE A 31 -4.71 5.96 -9.79
C PHE A 31 -4.00 4.68 -10.22
N TYR A 32 -3.72 4.58 -11.52
CA TYR A 32 -3.07 3.39 -12.07
C TYR A 32 -1.54 3.47 -11.92
N THR A 33 -0.96 2.37 -11.46
CA THR A 33 0.50 2.24 -11.32
C THR A 33 1.12 1.88 -12.66
N ASP A 34 2.16 2.58 -13.08
CA ASP A 34 2.91 2.21 -14.26
C ASP A 34 3.71 0.92 -14.05
N LEU A 35 3.98 0.21 -15.15
CA LEU A 35 4.69 -1.07 -15.10
C LEU A 35 6.13 -0.94 -14.62
N SER A 36 6.80 0.20 -14.85
CA SER A 36 8.20 0.38 -14.45
C SER A 36 8.31 0.38 -12.92
N LEU A 37 7.43 1.13 -12.25
CA LEU A 37 7.37 1.15 -10.79
C LEU A 37 6.96 -0.22 -10.23
N ALA A 38 5.91 -0.85 -10.80
CA ALA A 38 5.47 -2.18 -10.36
C ALA A 38 6.60 -3.22 -10.47
N TYR A 39 7.36 -3.19 -11.56
CA TYR A 39 8.53 -4.05 -11.74
C TYR A 39 9.62 -3.77 -10.71
N SER A 40 9.98 -2.51 -10.51
CA SER A 40 11.02 -2.13 -9.55
C SER A 40 10.67 -2.54 -8.13
N MET A 41 9.41 -2.38 -7.72
CA MET A 41 8.92 -2.82 -6.40
C MET A 41 9.04 -4.34 -6.24
N ILE A 42 8.60 -5.13 -7.23
CA ILE A 42 8.64 -6.60 -7.16
C ILE A 42 10.08 -7.10 -7.10
N ASP A 43 10.98 -6.53 -7.90
CA ASP A 43 12.39 -6.92 -7.91
C ASP A 43 13.09 -6.56 -6.58
N PHE A 44 12.73 -5.42 -6.00
CA PHE A 44 13.23 -4.98 -4.70
C PHE A 44 12.79 -5.91 -3.55
N LEU A 45 11.52 -6.33 -3.55
CA LEU A 45 10.93 -7.11 -2.46
C LEU A 45 11.46 -8.55 -2.35
N LYS A 46 12.12 -9.08 -3.39
CA LYS A 46 12.68 -10.45 -3.42
C LYS A 46 11.69 -11.52 -2.93
N ILE A 47 10.45 -11.43 -3.36
CA ILE A 47 9.35 -12.30 -2.94
C ILE A 47 9.67 -13.76 -3.29
N PRO A 48 9.48 -14.75 -2.38
CA PRO A 48 9.63 -16.16 -2.69
C PRO A 48 8.66 -16.61 -3.80
N LYS A 49 9.12 -17.41 -4.77
CA LYS A 49 8.30 -17.84 -5.93
C LYS A 49 7.06 -18.64 -5.57
N LYS A 50 7.07 -19.32 -4.41
CA LYS A 50 5.93 -20.10 -3.89
C LYS A 50 4.93 -19.25 -3.10
N ALA A 51 5.24 -17.98 -2.83
CA ALA A 51 4.40 -17.09 -2.02
C ALA A 51 3.00 -16.97 -2.63
N LYS A 52 1.98 -16.97 -1.76
CA LYS A 52 0.60 -16.66 -2.09
C LYS A 52 0.42 -15.13 -1.96
N ILE A 53 0.11 -14.48 -3.08
CA ILE A 53 0.13 -13.01 -3.20
C ILE A 53 -1.25 -12.51 -3.60
N ILE A 54 -1.71 -11.44 -2.97
CA ILE A 54 -2.94 -10.73 -3.36
C ILE A 54 -2.68 -9.25 -3.61
N ASP A 55 -3.34 -8.73 -4.64
CA ASP A 55 -3.58 -7.30 -4.84
C ASP A 55 -5.07 -7.03 -4.60
N PRO A 56 -5.46 -6.43 -3.46
CA PRO A 56 -6.85 -6.25 -3.08
C PRO A 56 -7.55 -5.06 -3.77
N CYS A 57 -6.82 -4.23 -4.53
CA CYS A 57 -7.31 -3.10 -5.31
C CYS A 57 -6.54 -3.08 -6.64
N CYS A 58 -6.68 -4.16 -7.44
CA CYS A 58 -5.71 -4.47 -8.48
C CYS A 58 -5.80 -3.59 -9.73
N GLY A 59 -6.86 -2.81 -9.90
CA GLY A 59 -7.06 -2.01 -11.09
C GLY A 59 -6.94 -2.85 -12.36
N THR A 60 -6.30 -2.33 -13.39
CA THR A 60 -6.02 -3.05 -14.63
C THR A 60 -4.94 -4.13 -14.51
N GLY A 61 -4.35 -4.31 -13.31
CA GLY A 61 -3.48 -5.45 -13.00
C GLY A 61 -1.99 -5.20 -13.14
N SER A 62 -1.48 -4.00 -12.95
CA SER A 62 -0.05 -3.68 -13.07
C SER A 62 0.85 -4.58 -12.23
N PHE A 63 0.53 -4.78 -10.95
CA PHE A 63 1.28 -5.69 -10.08
C PHE A 63 1.09 -7.15 -10.47
N LEU A 64 -0.14 -7.57 -10.78
CA LEU A 64 -0.44 -8.96 -11.15
C LEU A 64 0.25 -9.36 -12.47
N TYR A 65 0.23 -8.49 -13.46
CA TYR A 65 0.94 -8.68 -14.72
C TYR A 65 2.46 -8.78 -14.48
N SER A 66 3.00 -7.85 -13.69
CA SER A 66 4.43 -7.80 -13.38
C SER A 66 4.90 -9.02 -12.59
N LEU A 67 4.12 -9.50 -11.64
CA LEU A 67 4.37 -10.74 -10.90
C LEU A 67 4.31 -11.96 -11.82
N LYS A 68 3.25 -12.06 -12.64
CA LYS A 68 3.07 -13.18 -13.55
C LYS A 68 4.19 -13.29 -14.58
N SER A 69 4.63 -12.15 -15.15
CA SER A 69 5.73 -12.10 -16.10
C SER A 69 7.08 -12.53 -15.50
N ARG A 70 7.22 -12.42 -14.17
CA ARG A 70 8.35 -12.92 -13.39
C ARG A 70 8.20 -14.36 -12.91
N GLY A 71 7.17 -15.06 -13.36
CA GLY A 71 6.97 -16.49 -13.06
C GLY A 71 6.28 -16.80 -11.73
N TYR A 72 5.70 -15.80 -11.03
CA TYR A 72 4.82 -16.09 -9.89
C TYR A 72 3.52 -16.72 -10.37
N ARG A 73 2.96 -17.68 -9.60
CA ARG A 73 1.77 -18.44 -10.00
C ARG A 73 0.61 -18.35 -9.00
N ASN A 74 0.88 -18.17 -7.72
CA ASN A 74 -0.13 -18.13 -6.67
C ASN A 74 -0.63 -16.68 -6.49
N LEU A 75 -1.25 -16.13 -7.52
CA LEU A 75 -1.66 -14.75 -7.61
C LEU A 75 -3.17 -14.60 -7.52
N PHE A 76 -3.61 -13.60 -6.78
CA PHE A 76 -5.02 -13.23 -6.60
C PHE A 76 -5.18 -11.73 -6.76
N GLY A 77 -6.32 -11.30 -7.30
CA GLY A 77 -6.65 -9.88 -7.45
C GLY A 77 -8.11 -9.63 -7.15
N CYS A 78 -8.39 -8.47 -6.58
CA CYS A 78 -9.74 -7.95 -6.41
C CYS A 78 -9.79 -6.50 -6.87
N ASP A 79 -10.91 -6.11 -7.43
CA ASP A 79 -11.28 -4.71 -7.66
C ASP A 79 -12.78 -4.56 -7.54
N PHE A 80 -13.28 -3.38 -7.20
CA PHE A 80 -14.71 -3.15 -7.04
C PHE A 80 -15.42 -2.87 -8.38
N ASP A 81 -14.68 -2.44 -9.40
CA ASP A 81 -15.21 -2.09 -10.72
C ASP A 81 -15.11 -3.28 -11.67
N GLU A 82 -16.28 -3.74 -12.18
CA GLU A 82 -16.38 -4.91 -13.05
C GLU A 82 -15.65 -4.71 -14.37
N SER A 83 -15.76 -3.52 -14.97
CA SER A 83 -15.11 -3.20 -16.24
C SER A 83 -13.57 -3.23 -16.11
N THR A 84 -13.07 -2.74 -14.99
CA THR A 84 -11.65 -2.79 -14.63
C THR A 84 -11.16 -4.23 -14.42
N VAL A 85 -11.96 -5.05 -13.73
CA VAL A 85 -11.68 -6.48 -13.53
C VAL A 85 -11.63 -7.25 -14.85
N ASP A 86 -12.51 -6.94 -15.80
CA ASP A 86 -12.52 -7.60 -17.11
C ASP A 86 -11.27 -7.23 -17.93
N ILE A 87 -10.82 -5.98 -17.88
CA ILE A 87 -9.57 -5.56 -18.48
C ILE A 87 -8.38 -6.29 -17.81
N CYS A 88 -8.35 -6.34 -16.48
CA CYS A 88 -7.32 -7.06 -15.73
C CYS A 88 -7.26 -8.54 -16.13
N LYS A 89 -8.41 -9.24 -16.21
CA LYS A 89 -8.49 -10.63 -16.69
C LYS A 89 -8.01 -10.79 -18.12
N LYS A 90 -8.42 -9.86 -19.01
CA LYS A 90 -7.99 -9.87 -20.41
C LYS A 90 -6.47 -9.75 -20.55
N ILE A 91 -5.86 -8.85 -19.78
CA ILE A 91 -4.43 -8.59 -19.78
C ILE A 91 -3.67 -9.75 -19.13
N THR A 92 -4.04 -10.10 -17.92
CA THR A 92 -3.29 -11.06 -17.11
C THR A 92 -3.57 -12.52 -17.47
N LYS A 93 -4.67 -12.80 -18.17
CA LYS A 93 -5.18 -14.17 -18.41
C LYS A 93 -5.32 -14.97 -17.09
N MET A 94 -5.66 -14.29 -15.99
CA MET A 94 -5.84 -14.91 -14.68
C MET A 94 -7.33 -15.15 -14.38
N ARG A 95 -7.63 -16.32 -13.79
CA ARG A 95 -8.97 -16.68 -13.32
C ARG A 95 -9.23 -16.21 -11.87
N ASN A 96 -8.17 -15.95 -11.12
CA ASN A 96 -8.21 -15.55 -9.70
C ASN A 96 -8.30 -14.02 -9.52
N VAL A 97 -8.85 -13.32 -10.49
CA VAL A 97 -9.23 -11.90 -10.36
C VAL A 97 -10.74 -11.84 -10.20
N LYS A 98 -11.22 -11.16 -9.16
CA LYS A 98 -12.65 -11.12 -8.80
C LYS A 98 -13.13 -9.68 -8.68
N CYS A 99 -14.36 -9.43 -9.15
CA CYS A 99 -15.07 -8.19 -8.87
C CYS A 99 -15.59 -8.24 -7.43
N ILE A 100 -14.85 -7.62 -6.51
CA ILE A 100 -15.16 -7.58 -5.08
C ILE A 100 -14.70 -6.24 -4.53
N ASP A 101 -15.61 -5.50 -3.93
CA ASP A 101 -15.27 -4.37 -3.08
C ASP A 101 -14.70 -4.88 -1.76
N THR A 102 -13.36 -4.90 -1.66
CA THR A 102 -12.67 -5.37 -0.45
C THR A 102 -12.88 -4.45 0.76
N LEU A 103 -13.36 -3.24 0.55
CA LEU A 103 -13.67 -2.25 1.59
C LEU A 103 -15.14 -2.23 1.94
N GLY A 104 -16.02 -2.74 1.08
CA GLY A 104 -17.47 -2.79 1.25
C GLY A 104 -17.98 -4.06 1.95
N ASN A 105 -19.29 -4.10 2.24
CA ASN A 105 -19.94 -5.19 2.97
C ASN A 105 -19.84 -6.56 2.28
N ALA A 106 -19.98 -6.59 0.95
CA ALA A 106 -19.87 -7.82 0.17
C ALA A 106 -18.48 -8.46 0.24
N GLY A 107 -17.43 -7.64 0.45
CA GLY A 107 -16.06 -8.12 0.63
C GLY A 107 -15.88 -8.97 1.88
N VAL A 108 -16.65 -8.76 2.96
CA VAL A 108 -16.52 -9.54 4.21
C VAL A 108 -16.86 -11.00 3.99
N GLU A 109 -17.93 -11.29 3.27
CA GLU A 109 -18.45 -12.65 3.08
C GLU A 109 -17.54 -13.46 2.16
N VAL A 110 -17.06 -12.86 1.07
CA VAL A 110 -16.11 -13.51 0.15
C VAL A 110 -14.72 -13.58 0.75
N LEU A 111 -14.29 -12.56 1.49
CA LEU A 111 -13.04 -12.59 2.25
C LEU A 111 -13.08 -13.63 3.39
N SER A 112 -14.26 -13.97 3.93
CA SER A 112 -14.38 -15.04 4.92
C SER A 112 -14.03 -16.42 4.32
N ASN A 113 -14.32 -16.64 3.05
CA ASN A 113 -13.92 -17.84 2.31
C ASN A 113 -12.44 -17.83 1.93
N ILE A 114 -11.86 -16.64 1.67
CA ILE A 114 -10.42 -16.43 1.44
C ILE A 114 -9.65 -16.43 2.76
N LYS A 115 -10.26 -16.00 3.86
CA LYS A 115 -9.66 -15.95 5.23
C LYS A 115 -9.18 -17.31 5.78
N LYS A 116 -9.71 -18.43 5.29
CA LYS A 116 -9.21 -19.75 5.70
C LYS A 116 -7.76 -19.96 5.30
N GLU A 117 -7.28 -19.24 4.29
CA GLU A 117 -5.89 -19.30 3.81
C GLU A 117 -5.35 -17.90 3.50
N LYS A 118 -4.87 -17.20 4.52
CA LYS A 118 -4.27 -15.86 4.37
C LYS A 118 -3.08 -15.86 3.40
N PHE A 119 -2.70 -14.66 2.96
CA PHE A 119 -1.66 -14.43 1.97
C PHE A 119 -0.29 -14.19 2.61
N ASP A 120 0.78 -14.66 1.96
CA ASP A 120 2.15 -14.39 2.38
C ASP A 120 2.54 -12.95 2.08
N PHE A 121 2.00 -12.38 0.97
CA PHE A 121 2.20 -11.00 0.56
C PHE A 121 0.87 -10.34 0.15
N VAL A 122 0.69 -9.11 0.60
CA VAL A 122 -0.32 -8.17 0.08
C VAL A 122 0.44 -7.05 -0.61
N ILE A 123 0.14 -6.78 -1.87
CA ILE A 123 0.79 -5.75 -2.67
C ILE A 123 -0.28 -4.92 -3.40
N GLY A 124 -0.05 -3.64 -3.60
CA GLY A 124 -0.99 -2.83 -4.38
C GLY A 124 -0.80 -1.34 -4.24
N ASN A 125 -1.66 -0.63 -4.95
CA ASN A 125 -1.84 0.81 -4.85
C ASN A 125 -3.30 1.09 -4.48
N PRO A 126 -3.64 1.21 -3.18
CA PRO A 126 -5.02 1.41 -2.73
C PRO A 126 -5.57 2.79 -3.15
N PRO A 127 -6.89 2.97 -3.17
CA PRO A 127 -7.52 4.24 -3.52
C PRO A 127 -7.23 5.35 -2.50
N TYR A 128 -7.03 6.61 -2.96
CA TYR A 128 -6.73 7.78 -2.13
C TYR A 128 -7.89 8.78 -2.11
N ALA A 129 -9.02 8.43 -1.54
CA ALA A 129 -10.13 9.34 -1.39
C ALA A 129 -10.55 9.47 0.08
N PRO A 130 -11.01 10.66 0.52
CA PRO A 130 -11.64 10.82 1.81
C PRO A 130 -12.91 9.96 1.89
N ILE A 131 -13.17 9.40 3.07
CA ILE A 131 -14.43 8.69 3.31
C ILE A 131 -15.47 9.72 3.69
N ASN A 132 -16.53 9.80 2.87
CA ASN A 132 -17.67 10.68 3.07
C ASN A 132 -18.95 9.88 3.34
N GLY A 133 -20.08 10.55 3.57
CA GLY A 133 -21.37 9.89 3.88
C GLY A 133 -21.89 8.95 2.80
N ASN A 134 -21.42 9.07 1.55
CA ASN A 134 -21.80 8.23 0.42
C ASN A 134 -20.90 6.99 0.27
N THR A 135 -19.76 6.97 0.98
CA THR A 135 -18.81 5.84 0.92
C THR A 135 -19.37 4.66 1.70
N LYS A 136 -19.71 3.59 1.02
CA LYS A 136 -20.24 2.35 1.62
C LYS A 136 -19.08 1.53 2.21
N LEU A 137 -18.54 1.96 3.34
CA LEU A 137 -17.68 1.11 4.13
C LEU A 137 -18.48 0.05 4.89
N TYR A 138 -17.80 -0.96 5.39
CA TYR A 138 -18.34 -2.06 6.17
C TYR A 138 -19.47 -1.70 7.12
N ALA A 139 -20.40 -2.65 7.30
CA ALA A 139 -21.41 -2.61 8.35
C ALA A 139 -20.81 -2.69 9.77
N ASP A 140 -19.60 -3.28 9.91
CA ASP A 140 -18.91 -3.39 11.19
C ASP A 140 -18.47 -2.02 11.73
N ASN A 141 -19.11 -1.61 12.80
CA ASN A 141 -18.85 -0.32 13.47
C ASN A 141 -17.44 -0.24 14.06
N ILE A 142 -16.84 -1.36 14.46
CA ILE A 142 -15.48 -1.41 15.01
C ILE A 142 -14.50 -1.00 13.94
N PHE A 143 -14.61 -1.58 12.74
CA PHE A 143 -13.76 -1.23 11.61
C PHE A 143 -13.94 0.24 11.19
N LYS A 144 -15.21 0.69 11.07
CA LYS A 144 -15.52 2.09 10.70
C LYS A 144 -14.92 3.08 11.68
N ASN A 145 -15.08 2.86 12.98
CA ASN A 145 -14.54 3.74 14.01
C ASN A 145 -13.00 3.77 13.96
N LYS A 146 -12.38 2.61 13.81
CA LYS A 146 -10.93 2.49 13.69
C LYS A 146 -10.39 3.29 12.51
N VAL A 147 -11.01 3.20 11.33
CA VAL A 147 -10.64 3.95 10.14
C VAL A 147 -10.87 5.44 10.34
N LYS A 148 -12.04 5.84 10.87
CA LYS A 148 -12.39 7.23 11.16
C LYS A 148 -11.38 7.91 12.08
N GLU A 149 -10.99 7.25 13.15
CA GLU A 149 -10.01 7.75 14.11
C GLU A 149 -8.58 7.80 13.56
N SER A 150 -8.30 7.03 12.52
CA SER A 150 -6.97 6.88 11.91
C SER A 150 -6.78 7.73 10.64
N GLY A 151 -7.68 8.70 10.38
CA GLY A 151 -7.54 9.65 9.27
C GLY A 151 -8.65 9.62 8.21
N ASN A 152 -9.64 8.74 8.37
CA ASN A 152 -10.88 8.73 7.57
C ASN A 152 -10.66 8.76 6.05
N ASN A 153 -9.77 7.89 5.55
CA ASN A 153 -9.42 7.81 4.13
C ASN A 153 -9.43 6.36 3.64
N LEU A 154 -9.73 6.16 2.36
CA LEU A 154 -9.84 4.82 1.75
C LEU A 154 -8.53 4.04 1.85
N PHE A 155 -7.36 4.68 1.66
CA PHE A 155 -6.09 3.95 1.79
C PHE A 155 -5.83 3.46 3.22
N ILE A 156 -6.32 4.16 4.25
CA ILE A 156 -6.24 3.67 5.64
C ILE A 156 -7.14 2.45 5.83
N ALA A 157 -8.36 2.48 5.27
CA ALA A 157 -9.25 1.32 5.28
C ALA A 157 -8.60 0.12 4.56
N ALA A 158 -7.99 0.37 3.39
CA ALA A 158 -7.28 -0.67 2.63
C ALA A 158 -6.09 -1.25 3.38
N LEU A 159 -5.33 -0.42 4.11
CA LEU A 159 -4.23 -0.89 4.95
C LEU A 159 -4.72 -1.79 6.09
N TYR A 160 -5.78 -1.42 6.81
CA TYR A 160 -6.36 -2.30 7.82
C TYR A 160 -6.87 -3.61 7.21
N ARG A 161 -7.47 -3.55 6.03
CA ARG A 161 -7.88 -4.75 5.29
C ARG A 161 -6.69 -5.61 4.88
N ALA A 162 -5.59 -4.99 4.44
CA ALA A 162 -4.36 -5.69 4.11
C ALA A 162 -3.80 -6.49 5.31
N PHE A 163 -3.84 -5.93 6.53
CA PHE A 163 -3.45 -6.68 7.75
C PHE A 163 -4.36 -7.88 8.03
N GLU A 164 -5.65 -7.79 7.72
CA GLU A 164 -6.56 -8.92 7.88
C GLU A 164 -6.32 -10.03 6.85
N LEU A 165 -5.98 -9.66 5.62
CA LEU A 165 -5.66 -10.59 4.53
C LEU A 165 -4.28 -11.23 4.69
N CYS A 166 -3.33 -10.54 5.30
CA CYS A 166 -1.96 -10.99 5.43
C CYS A 166 -1.78 -12.00 6.57
N LYS A 167 -1.00 -13.04 6.35
CA LYS A 167 -0.58 -13.98 7.41
C LYS A 167 0.18 -13.24 8.52
N LYS A 168 0.19 -13.80 9.72
CA LYS A 168 1.20 -13.45 10.72
C LYS A 168 2.58 -13.69 10.10
N GLU A 169 3.53 -12.78 10.32
CA GLU A 169 4.86 -12.78 9.70
C GLU A 169 4.89 -12.56 8.16
N GLY A 170 3.73 -12.40 7.51
CA GLY A 170 3.64 -12.03 6.10
C GLY A 170 3.96 -10.55 5.86
N TYR A 171 4.03 -10.17 4.60
CA TYR A 171 4.42 -8.82 4.20
C TYR A 171 3.30 -8.07 3.49
N ILE A 172 3.24 -6.78 3.73
CA ILE A 172 2.36 -5.84 3.06
C ILE A 172 3.25 -4.78 2.43
N SER A 173 3.14 -4.57 1.12
CA SER A 173 3.91 -3.54 0.41
C SER A 173 2.97 -2.76 -0.49
N VAL A 174 2.70 -1.51 -0.12
CA VAL A 174 1.68 -0.68 -0.77
C VAL A 174 2.21 0.71 -1.07
N ILE A 175 1.68 1.31 -2.14
CA ILE A 175 1.92 2.72 -2.44
C ILE A 175 0.90 3.53 -1.65
N VAL A 176 1.36 4.54 -0.91
CA VAL A 176 0.50 5.40 -0.09
C VAL A 176 1.00 6.85 -0.13
N PRO A 177 0.15 7.84 0.18
CA PRO A 177 0.60 9.21 0.33
C PRO A 177 1.66 9.36 1.44
N LYS A 178 2.75 10.08 1.17
CA LYS A 178 3.86 10.32 2.13
C LYS A 178 3.39 11.00 3.41
N ASN A 179 2.31 11.77 3.34
CA ASN A 179 1.73 12.46 4.49
C ASN A 179 1.27 11.53 5.63
N ILE A 180 1.09 10.22 5.38
CA ILE A 180 0.84 9.21 6.43
C ILE A 180 1.94 9.24 7.50
N LEU A 181 3.16 9.62 7.14
CA LEU A 181 4.32 9.62 8.03
C LEU A 181 4.33 10.78 9.03
N HIS A 182 3.62 11.90 8.76
CA HIS A 182 3.78 13.11 9.58
C HIS A 182 2.49 13.89 9.86
N VAL A 183 1.42 13.76 9.06
CA VAL A 183 0.19 14.54 9.26
C VAL A 183 -0.56 14.06 10.51
N ALA A 184 -1.05 15.01 11.31
CA ALA A 184 -1.70 14.76 12.60
C ALA A 184 -2.92 13.82 12.49
N SER A 185 -3.74 13.93 11.45
CA SER A 185 -4.91 13.05 11.26
C SER A 185 -4.57 11.56 11.17
N TYR A 186 -3.32 11.20 10.82
CA TYR A 186 -2.85 9.81 10.76
C TYR A 186 -2.09 9.37 12.02
N LYS A 187 -2.04 10.19 13.09
CA LYS A 187 -1.31 9.87 14.34
C LYS A 187 -1.69 8.49 14.88
N LYS A 188 -2.99 8.20 15.06
CA LYS A 188 -3.45 6.91 15.58
C LYS A 188 -3.06 5.72 14.71
N PHE A 189 -3.02 5.90 13.38
CA PHE A 189 -2.53 4.86 12.48
C PHE A 189 -1.03 4.62 12.62
N ARG A 190 -0.23 5.69 12.76
CA ARG A 190 1.22 5.57 13.02
C ARG A 190 1.50 4.87 14.35
N GLU A 191 0.77 5.23 15.41
CA GLU A 191 0.85 4.54 16.71
C GLU A 191 0.55 3.05 16.58
N PHE A 192 -0.50 2.69 15.82
CA PHE A 192 -0.79 1.30 15.53
C PHE A 192 0.36 0.60 14.79
N LEU A 193 0.96 1.24 13.79
CA LEU A 193 2.09 0.67 13.06
C LEU A 193 3.31 0.48 13.98
N LEU A 194 3.67 1.51 14.73
CA LEU A 194 4.88 1.49 15.57
C LEU A 194 4.77 0.48 16.73
N ASN A 195 3.59 0.34 17.33
CA ASN A 195 3.39 -0.54 18.49
C ASN A 195 3.11 -2.00 18.11
N TYR A 196 2.50 -2.26 16.96
CA TYR A 196 2.00 -3.61 16.65
C TYR A 196 2.54 -4.20 15.36
N LYS A 197 3.32 -3.44 14.58
CA LYS A 197 3.82 -3.85 13.27
C LYS A 197 5.28 -3.49 13.11
N ARG A 198 5.99 -4.29 12.32
CA ARG A 198 7.34 -3.99 11.91
C ARG A 198 7.35 -3.28 10.57
N ILE A 199 7.71 -2.01 10.55
CA ILE A 199 7.97 -1.29 9.31
C ILE A 199 9.33 -1.74 8.79
N VAL A 200 9.36 -2.33 7.60
CA VAL A 200 10.60 -2.89 7.01
C VAL A 200 11.32 -1.84 6.19
N SER A 201 10.57 -1.16 5.32
CA SER A 201 11.16 -0.14 4.46
C SER A 201 10.16 0.91 4.03
N VAL A 202 10.69 2.09 3.71
CA VAL A 202 10.00 3.18 3.04
C VAL A 202 10.80 3.56 1.81
N ILE A 203 10.16 3.60 0.65
CA ILE A 203 10.77 4.05 -0.61
C ILE A 203 10.07 5.35 -1.00
N GLU A 204 10.79 6.43 -1.08
CA GLU A 204 10.28 7.72 -1.54
C GLU A 204 10.15 7.73 -3.07
N LEU A 205 8.96 8.03 -3.57
CA LEU A 205 8.66 8.11 -4.99
C LEU A 205 8.65 9.56 -5.52
N GLY A 206 8.63 10.56 -4.62
CA GLY A 206 8.37 11.95 -4.97
C GLY A 206 6.93 12.14 -5.48
N ILE A 207 6.71 13.11 -6.35
CA ILE A 207 5.42 13.33 -7.03
C ILE A 207 5.34 12.36 -8.22
N HIS A 208 4.90 11.13 -7.96
CA HIS A 208 4.86 10.09 -8.98
C HIS A 208 3.56 10.13 -9.79
N PHE A 209 2.42 10.32 -9.13
CA PHE A 209 1.12 10.46 -9.79
C PHE A 209 0.76 11.93 -9.96
N LYS A 210 0.79 12.45 -11.20
CA LYS A 210 0.56 13.88 -11.51
C LYS A 210 -0.80 14.41 -11.03
N THR A 211 -1.78 13.54 -10.92
CA THR A 211 -3.16 13.87 -10.50
C THR A 211 -3.37 13.80 -8.99
N VAL A 212 -2.38 13.29 -8.23
CA VAL A 212 -2.43 13.19 -6.76
C VAL A 212 -1.67 14.36 -6.14
N ARG A 213 -2.29 15.06 -5.19
CA ARG A 213 -1.57 16.08 -4.43
C ARG A 213 -0.54 15.45 -3.49
N GLY A 214 0.68 15.97 -3.54
CA GLY A 214 1.78 15.58 -2.65
C GLY A 214 2.57 14.37 -3.15
N GLU A 215 3.55 14.00 -2.36
CA GLU A 215 4.47 12.91 -2.64
C GLU A 215 3.90 11.57 -2.21
N GLN A 216 4.36 10.50 -2.86
CA GLN A 216 4.01 9.12 -2.53
C GLN A 216 5.23 8.35 -2.05
N ILE A 217 4.95 7.30 -1.30
CA ILE A 217 5.94 6.34 -0.82
C ILE A 217 5.45 4.91 -1.07
N VAL A 218 6.40 3.98 -1.19
CA VAL A 218 6.10 2.56 -0.98
C VAL A 218 6.38 2.24 0.48
N LEU A 219 5.37 1.81 1.19
CA LEU A 219 5.47 1.39 2.58
C LEU A 219 5.44 -0.14 2.66
N THR A 220 6.54 -0.73 3.13
CA THR A 220 6.62 -2.19 3.33
C THR A 220 6.60 -2.52 4.82
N ILE A 221 5.65 -3.36 5.21
CA ILE A 221 5.37 -3.71 6.60
C ILE A 221 5.37 -5.23 6.73
N LYS A 222 5.96 -5.76 7.79
CA LYS A 222 5.82 -7.15 8.21
C LYS A 222 4.71 -7.26 9.24
N ASN A 223 3.79 -8.21 9.09
CA ASN A 223 2.61 -8.36 9.94
C ASN A 223 2.93 -9.04 11.28
N CYS A 224 3.86 -8.47 12.03
CA CYS A 224 4.24 -8.83 13.40
C CYS A 224 4.75 -7.58 14.13
N PRO A 225 4.80 -7.59 15.47
CA PRO A 225 5.49 -6.53 16.21
C PRO A 225 6.97 -6.44 15.82
N ALA A 226 7.54 -5.24 15.94
CA ALA A 226 8.98 -5.06 15.81
C ALA A 226 9.70 -5.45 17.13
N ASN A 227 10.97 -5.88 16.99
CA ASN A 227 11.90 -6.03 18.10
C ASN A 227 12.72 -4.75 18.24
N ASP A 228 13.39 -4.56 19.38
CA ASP A 228 14.18 -3.35 19.69
C ASP A 228 15.29 -3.04 18.67
N ASN A 229 15.83 -4.07 18.03
CA ASN A 229 16.90 -3.94 17.03
C ASN A 229 16.39 -3.85 15.59
N ASP A 230 15.07 -3.91 15.36
CA ASP A 230 14.50 -3.84 14.02
C ASP A 230 14.63 -2.43 13.46
N LYS A 231 15.20 -2.35 12.26
CA LYS A 231 15.43 -1.08 11.56
C LYS A 231 14.40 -0.88 10.47
N ILE A 232 13.97 0.36 10.30
CA ILE A 232 13.28 0.85 9.13
C ILE A 232 14.34 1.30 8.14
N SER A 233 14.38 0.70 6.96
CA SER A 233 15.29 1.09 5.90
C SER A 233 14.63 2.09 4.96
N TYR A 234 15.32 3.17 4.68
CA TYR A 234 14.85 4.24 3.81
C TYR A 234 15.55 4.20 2.46
N TYR A 235 14.76 4.36 1.40
CA TYR A 235 15.22 4.31 0.02
C TYR A 235 14.57 5.45 -0.79
N LYS A 236 15.18 5.77 -1.94
CA LYS A 236 14.64 6.68 -2.93
C LYS A 236 14.51 6.00 -4.28
N TYR A 237 13.40 6.22 -4.95
CA TYR A 237 13.16 5.73 -6.30
C TYR A 237 13.55 6.81 -7.31
N ASN A 238 14.48 6.48 -8.19
CA ASN A 238 14.95 7.36 -9.27
C ASN A 238 15.02 6.56 -10.57
N ASN A 239 14.22 6.93 -11.57
CA ASN A 239 14.29 6.39 -12.92
C ASN A 239 14.41 4.85 -13.00
N GLY A 240 13.55 4.14 -12.28
CA GLY A 240 13.53 2.67 -12.27
C GLY A 240 14.50 2.02 -11.28
N LYS A 241 15.32 2.78 -10.57
CA LYS A 241 16.25 2.28 -9.55
C LYS A 241 15.80 2.66 -8.15
N ILE A 242 15.98 1.75 -7.21
CA ILE A 242 15.73 1.97 -5.78
C ILE A 242 17.09 2.04 -5.09
N GLU A 243 17.42 3.21 -4.56
CA GLU A 243 18.71 3.52 -3.95
C GLU A 243 18.57 3.61 -2.43
N TYR A 244 19.48 2.96 -1.71
CA TYR A 244 19.51 3.02 -0.26
C TYR A 244 19.97 4.39 0.22
N MET A 245 19.27 4.94 1.21
CA MET A 245 19.58 6.24 1.80
C MET A 245 20.08 6.10 3.25
N SER A 246 19.27 5.48 4.11
CA SER A 246 19.56 5.37 5.54
C SER A 246 18.77 4.23 6.19
N SER A 247 19.07 3.96 7.47
CA SER A 247 18.19 3.11 8.31
C SER A 247 18.20 3.60 9.76
N VAL A 248 17.05 3.48 10.43
CA VAL A 248 16.85 3.92 11.81
C VAL A 248 16.11 2.83 12.57
N ASN A 249 16.48 2.58 13.83
CA ASN A 249 15.76 1.62 14.66
C ASN A 249 14.30 2.06 14.81
N GLN A 250 13.35 1.14 14.64
CA GLN A 250 11.92 1.46 14.77
C GLN A 250 11.58 1.94 16.18
N SER A 251 12.18 1.37 17.22
CA SER A 251 12.02 1.76 18.62
C SER A 251 12.35 3.24 18.89
N TYR A 252 13.02 3.87 17.96
CA TYR A 252 13.38 5.27 17.99
C TYR A 252 12.19 6.22 17.80
N TYR A 253 11.16 5.77 17.09
CA TYR A 253 9.94 6.54 16.83
C TYR A 253 8.89 6.23 17.90
N THR A 254 8.69 7.17 18.81
CA THR A 254 7.83 6.94 19.98
C THR A 254 6.41 7.41 19.83
N ASN A 255 5.91 7.90 18.75
CA ASN A 255 4.48 8.17 18.57
C ASN A 255 4.10 9.14 17.46
N GLN A 256 5.00 9.95 16.88
CA GLN A 256 4.43 11.11 16.23
C GLN A 256 4.79 11.23 14.75
N ILE A 257 6.02 11.41 14.44
CA ILE A 257 6.45 11.73 13.09
C ILE A 257 7.56 10.76 12.71
N ILE A 258 7.35 10.05 11.61
CA ILE A 258 8.40 9.23 11.01
C ILE A 258 9.12 10.13 10.00
N VAL A 259 10.24 10.68 10.42
CA VAL A 259 11.09 11.51 9.56
C VAL A 259 12.28 10.68 9.12
N PHE A 260 12.48 10.63 7.81
CA PHE A 260 13.69 10.05 7.24
C PHE A 260 14.61 11.18 6.81
N THR A 261 15.70 11.26 7.53
CA THR A 261 16.80 12.16 7.24
C THR A 261 17.93 11.35 6.62
N GLY A 262 18.82 11.98 5.91
CA GLY A 262 20.03 11.32 5.43
C GLY A 262 20.86 10.75 6.59
N ASN A 263 21.79 9.83 6.31
CA ASN A 263 22.63 9.19 7.34
C ASN A 263 23.35 10.19 8.23
N GLU A 264 23.67 11.38 7.71
CA GLU A 264 24.36 12.45 8.45
C GLU A 264 23.43 13.22 9.40
N GLU A 265 22.12 13.26 9.09
CA GLU A 265 21.13 14.01 9.87
C GLU A 265 20.51 13.17 10.99
N VAL A 266 20.54 11.84 10.89
CA VAL A 266 20.02 10.93 11.92
C VAL A 266 20.67 11.19 13.29
N PRO A 267 22.02 11.32 13.43
CA PRO A 267 22.63 11.65 14.70
C PRO A 267 22.21 13.01 15.26
N LEU A 268 22.01 14.02 14.38
CA LEU A 268 21.56 15.35 14.78
C LEU A 268 20.11 15.31 15.29
N TYR A 269 19.21 14.64 14.55
CA TYR A 269 17.82 14.45 14.96
C TYR A 269 17.75 13.78 16.33
N ASN A 270 18.58 12.76 16.55
CA ASN A 270 18.67 12.04 17.81
C ASN A 270 19.11 12.95 18.96
N LYS A 271 20.18 13.71 18.75
CA LYS A 271 20.68 14.66 19.73
C LYS A 271 19.64 15.73 20.08
N LEU A 272 18.94 16.25 19.07
CA LEU A 272 17.86 17.22 19.29
C LEU A 272 16.71 16.60 20.09
N ARG A 273 16.25 15.42 19.73
CA ARG A 273 15.17 14.72 20.43
C ARG A 273 15.54 14.45 21.90
N ASP A 274 16.76 13.99 22.15
CA ASP A 274 17.20 13.61 23.50
C ASP A 274 17.54 14.85 24.37
N SER A 275 17.80 15.99 23.73
CA SER A 275 18.17 17.24 24.41
C SER A 275 16.98 18.18 24.68
N TYR A 276 15.86 18.03 23.99
CA TYR A 276 14.70 18.92 24.11
C TYR A 276 13.46 18.16 24.55
N GLN A 277 12.79 18.70 25.57
CA GLN A 277 11.46 18.21 25.96
C GLN A 277 10.45 18.51 24.86
N HIS A 278 9.54 17.57 24.59
CA HIS A 278 8.43 17.85 23.68
C HIS A 278 7.59 19.01 24.23
N LEU A 279 7.16 19.91 23.35
CA LEU A 279 6.31 21.06 23.71
C LEU A 279 5.04 20.65 24.47
N GLU A 280 4.54 19.44 24.24
CA GLU A 280 3.41 18.85 24.97
C GLU A 280 3.68 18.69 26.49
N ASN A 281 4.95 18.69 26.90
CA ASN A 281 5.35 18.55 28.30
C ASN A 281 5.65 19.92 28.96
N VAL A 282 5.48 21.02 28.23
CA VAL A 282 5.84 22.38 28.67
C VAL A 282 4.58 23.26 28.85
N VAL A 283 3.40 22.73 28.56
CA VAL A 283 2.09 23.44 28.71
C VAL A 283 1.30 22.84 29.85
#